data_681786a866151d40e3c671bc7f80bea4
#
_entry.id   681786a866151d40e3c671bc7f80bea4
#
_cell.length_a   1.000
_cell.length_b   1.000
_cell.length_c   1.000
_cell.angle_alpha   90.00
_cell.angle_beta   90.00
_cell.angle_gamma   90.00
#
_symmetry.space_group_name_H-M   'P 1'
#
loop_
_entity.id
_entity.type
_entity.pdbx_description
1 polymer ?
#
loop_
_entity_poly.entity_id
_entity_poly.type
_entity_poly.pdbx_seq_one_letter_code
_entity_poly.pdbx_strand_id
1 'polypeptide(L)'
;MKKILITAGPTYERIDPVRFIGNYSTGKMGFALAEVCAEAGYEVTLVAGPVQIQLAEEWRDKIHRIDVESAGQMYEQVMKYYPEMDGAILCAAVADFTPVVVADKKIKREGDNMIIELKPTQDIAASVGKIKRDD
;
A
#
# COMPACT_ATOMS: atom_id res chain seq x y z
N MET A 1 16.24 3.80 -19.17
CA MET A 1 14.82 3.84 -18.82
C MET A 1 14.68 4.24 -17.36
N LYS A 2 13.88 5.24 -17.07
CA LYS A 2 13.68 5.67 -15.67
C LYS A 2 12.70 4.75 -14.96
N LYS A 3 12.94 4.56 -13.66
CA LYS A 3 12.16 3.69 -12.81
C LYS A 3 11.30 4.49 -11.84
N ILE A 4 10.01 4.18 -11.79
CA ILE A 4 9.05 4.85 -10.92
C ILE A 4 8.34 3.83 -10.04
N LEU A 5 8.25 4.14 -8.75
CA LEU A 5 7.48 3.38 -7.79
C LEU A 5 6.16 4.10 -7.54
N ILE A 6 5.05 3.35 -7.55
CA ILE A 6 3.72 3.91 -7.30
C ILE A 6 3.06 3.06 -6.22
N THR A 7 2.45 3.73 -5.23
CA THR A 7 1.59 3.04 -4.26
C THR A 7 0.13 3.33 -4.59
N ALA A 8 -0.73 2.34 -4.40
CA ALA A 8 -2.14 2.46 -4.74
C ALA A 8 -3.02 1.65 -3.80
N GLY A 9 -4.28 2.06 -3.70
CA GLY A 9 -5.29 1.36 -2.94
C GLY A 9 -5.24 1.64 -1.44
N PRO A 10 -6.11 0.96 -0.68
CA PRO A 10 -6.13 1.10 0.77
C PRO A 10 -5.11 0.18 1.42
N THR A 11 -4.96 0.30 2.75
CA THR A 11 -4.37 -0.76 3.55
C THR A 11 -5.43 -1.29 4.49
N TYR A 12 -5.35 -2.59 4.81
CA TYR A 12 -6.25 -3.24 5.75
C TYR A 12 -5.45 -3.65 6.98
N GLU A 13 -5.85 -3.12 8.14
CA GLU A 13 -5.17 -3.37 9.40
C GLU A 13 -6.00 -4.38 10.21
N ARG A 14 -5.50 -5.60 10.34
CA ARG A 14 -6.27 -6.69 10.95
C ARG A 14 -6.54 -6.47 12.42
N ILE A 15 -7.78 -6.72 12.84
CA ILE A 15 -8.20 -6.82 14.22
C ILE A 15 -8.14 -8.30 14.65
N ASP A 16 -8.67 -9.17 13.80
CA ASP A 16 -8.67 -10.63 13.96
C ASP A 16 -8.74 -11.28 12.56
N PRO A 17 -8.87 -12.61 12.45
CA PRO A 17 -8.90 -13.24 11.13
C PRO A 17 -10.06 -12.84 10.22
N VAL A 18 -11.12 -12.22 10.76
CA VAL A 18 -12.32 -11.88 9.97
C VAL A 18 -12.64 -10.40 9.93
N ARG A 19 -11.94 -9.57 10.72
CA ARG A 19 -12.21 -8.12 10.78
C ARG A 19 -10.94 -7.32 10.59
N PHE A 20 -11.11 -6.15 9.98
CA PHE A 20 -10.01 -5.23 9.77
C PHE A 20 -10.49 -3.79 9.80
N ILE A 21 -9.56 -2.88 10.00
CA ILE A 21 -9.75 -1.44 9.81
C ILE A 21 -9.18 -1.11 8.44
N GLY A 22 -9.98 -0.46 7.60
CA GLY A 22 -9.55 -0.09 6.26
C GLY A 22 -10.23 1.20 5.83
N ASN A 23 -10.22 1.46 4.53
CA ASN A 23 -10.88 2.62 3.95
C ASN A 23 -11.47 2.26 2.58
N TYR A 24 -12.15 3.22 1.98
CA TYR A 24 -12.92 3.00 0.75
C TYR A 24 -12.10 3.17 -0.53
N SER A 25 -10.81 3.39 -0.45
CA SER A 25 -9.99 3.55 -1.66
C SER A 25 -10.13 2.34 -2.58
N THR A 26 -10.36 2.57 -3.86
CA THR A 26 -10.46 1.52 -4.87
C THR A 26 -9.13 1.27 -5.58
N GLY A 27 -8.16 2.17 -5.42
CA GLY A 27 -6.89 2.12 -6.13
C GLY A 27 -6.95 2.64 -7.55
N LYS A 28 -8.09 3.11 -8.00
CA LYS A 28 -8.30 3.52 -9.39
C LYS A 28 -7.29 4.56 -9.88
N MET A 29 -7.03 5.60 -9.06
CA MET A 29 -6.09 6.66 -9.43
C MET A 29 -4.66 6.12 -9.57
N GLY A 30 -4.20 5.35 -8.60
CA GLY A 30 -2.84 4.79 -8.64
C GLY A 30 -2.64 3.83 -9.81
N PHE A 31 -3.62 3.00 -10.10
CA PHE A 31 -3.57 2.09 -11.24
C PHE A 31 -3.56 2.85 -12.57
N ALA A 32 -4.36 3.91 -12.68
CA ALA A 32 -4.35 4.77 -13.87
C ALA A 32 -2.99 5.45 -14.06
N LEU A 33 -2.39 5.95 -12.99
CA LEU A 33 -1.06 6.55 -13.03
C LEU A 33 0.00 5.53 -13.46
N ALA A 34 -0.10 4.29 -12.97
CA ALA A 34 0.84 3.23 -13.33
C ALA A 34 0.78 2.95 -14.84
N GLU A 35 -0.41 2.86 -15.41
CA GLU A 35 -0.58 2.62 -16.83
C GLU A 35 -0.09 3.79 -17.69
N VAL A 36 -0.37 5.03 -17.27
CA VAL A 36 0.12 6.23 -17.97
C VAL A 36 1.65 6.29 -17.95
N CYS A 37 2.26 5.99 -16.81
CA CYS A 37 3.72 5.97 -16.71
C CYS A 37 4.33 4.87 -17.57
N ALA A 38 3.72 3.69 -17.60
CA ALA A 38 4.19 2.59 -18.44
C ALA A 38 4.08 2.94 -19.91
N GLU A 39 2.99 3.58 -20.32
CA GLU A 39 2.79 4.06 -21.69
C GLU A 39 3.84 5.10 -22.09
N ALA A 40 4.25 5.94 -21.14
CA ALA A 40 5.28 6.96 -21.36
C ALA A 40 6.71 6.38 -21.40
N GLY A 41 6.87 5.07 -21.18
CA GLY A 41 8.16 4.40 -21.26
C GLY A 41 8.90 4.23 -19.95
N TYR A 42 8.27 4.55 -18.83
CA TYR A 42 8.86 4.31 -17.52
C TYR A 42 8.74 2.83 -17.12
N GLU A 43 9.74 2.36 -16.39
CA GLU A 43 9.68 1.07 -15.74
C GLU A 43 8.95 1.24 -14.41
N VAL A 44 7.76 0.65 -14.27
CA VAL A 44 6.87 0.89 -13.14
C VAL A 44 6.86 -0.30 -12.17
N THR A 45 7.06 0.01 -10.90
CA THR A 45 6.81 -0.91 -9.78
C THR A 45 5.60 -0.38 -9.02
N LEU A 46 4.54 -1.17 -8.97
CA LEU A 46 3.27 -0.80 -8.36
C LEU A 46 3.05 -1.62 -7.09
N VAL A 47 3.06 -0.96 -5.94
CA VAL A 47 2.74 -1.60 -4.66
C VAL A 47 1.28 -1.31 -4.37
N ALA A 48 0.45 -2.34 -4.44
CA ALA A 48 -1.00 -2.21 -4.34
C ALA A 48 -1.54 -2.84 -3.06
N GLY A 49 -2.33 -2.09 -2.33
CA GLY A 49 -3.14 -2.63 -1.24
C GLY A 49 -4.30 -3.48 -1.79
N PRO A 50 -5.16 -4.02 -0.91
CA PRO A 50 -6.25 -4.90 -1.35
C PRO A 50 -7.25 -4.15 -2.24
N VAL A 51 -7.29 -4.51 -3.51
CA VAL A 51 -8.19 -3.90 -4.48
C VAL A 51 -8.76 -4.97 -5.40
N GLN A 52 -9.88 -4.67 -6.01
CA GLN A 52 -10.50 -5.55 -7.00
C GLN A 52 -10.12 -5.16 -8.42
N ILE A 53 -9.65 -3.93 -8.62
CA ILE A 53 -9.26 -3.44 -9.93
C ILE A 53 -8.04 -4.22 -10.47
N GLN A 54 -8.04 -4.46 -11.77
CA GLN A 54 -6.96 -5.16 -12.45
C GLN A 54 -6.28 -4.23 -13.44
N LEU A 55 -4.99 -4.47 -13.69
CA LEU A 55 -4.29 -3.80 -14.77
C LEU A 55 -4.86 -4.28 -16.11
N ALA A 56 -4.90 -3.38 -17.11
CA ALA A 56 -5.24 -3.77 -18.44
C ALA A 56 -4.26 -4.85 -18.94
N GLU A 57 -4.75 -5.80 -19.72
CA GLU A 57 -3.95 -6.96 -20.16
C GLU A 57 -2.64 -6.55 -20.81
N GLU A 58 -2.64 -5.49 -21.61
CA GLU A 58 -1.45 -4.96 -22.29
C GLU A 58 -0.34 -4.50 -21.33
N TRP A 59 -0.67 -4.18 -20.08
CA TRP A 59 0.30 -3.68 -19.10
C TRP A 59 0.70 -4.70 -18.04
N ARG A 60 0.04 -5.86 -17.96
CA ARG A 60 0.30 -6.85 -16.91
C ARG A 60 1.75 -7.32 -16.88
N ASP A 61 2.38 -7.46 -18.05
CA ASP A 61 3.77 -7.91 -18.14
C ASP A 61 4.78 -6.75 -18.06
N LYS A 62 4.29 -5.51 -18.19
CA LYS A 62 5.15 -4.31 -18.23
C LYS A 62 5.21 -3.56 -16.91
N ILE A 63 4.30 -3.87 -15.99
CA ILE A 63 4.24 -3.27 -14.65
C ILE A 63 4.52 -4.36 -13.65
N HIS A 64 5.54 -4.14 -12.80
CA HIS A 64 5.85 -5.05 -11.70
C HIS A 64 4.90 -4.75 -10.55
N ARG A 65 3.85 -5.57 -10.42
CA ARG A 65 2.83 -5.41 -9.38
C ARG A 65 3.16 -6.24 -8.16
N ILE A 66 3.11 -5.59 -6.99
CA ILE A 66 3.32 -6.25 -5.70
C ILE A 66 2.08 -6.00 -4.86
N ASP A 67 1.37 -7.07 -4.50
CA ASP A 67 0.16 -6.96 -3.69
C ASP A 67 0.51 -7.06 -2.21
N VAL A 68 -0.01 -6.13 -1.42
CA VAL A 68 0.17 -6.10 0.03
C VAL A 68 -1.18 -5.91 0.69
N GLU A 69 -1.24 -6.11 2.00
CA GLU A 69 -2.48 -5.93 2.76
C GLU A 69 -2.39 -4.75 3.72
N SER A 70 -1.36 -4.72 4.57
CA SER A 70 -1.25 -3.72 5.65
C SER A 70 -0.31 -2.58 5.32
N ALA A 71 -0.39 -1.51 6.14
CA ALA A 71 0.54 -0.40 6.05
C ALA A 71 1.98 -0.86 6.29
N GLY A 72 2.19 -1.79 7.23
CA GLY A 72 3.52 -2.35 7.50
C GLY A 72 4.09 -3.08 6.30
N GLN A 73 3.28 -3.89 5.63
CA GLN A 73 3.71 -4.60 4.42
C GLN A 73 4.00 -3.62 3.28
N MET A 74 3.15 -2.61 3.10
CA MET A 74 3.39 -1.59 2.08
C MET A 74 4.68 -0.84 2.36
N TYR A 75 4.91 -0.45 3.60
CA TYR A 75 6.15 0.21 4.03
C TYR A 75 7.38 -0.65 3.68
N GLU A 76 7.35 -1.94 4.02
CA GLU A 76 8.47 -2.85 3.75
C GLU A 76 8.79 -2.93 2.25
N GLN A 77 7.77 -3.07 1.41
CA GLN A 77 7.98 -3.16 -0.04
C GLN A 77 8.48 -1.85 -0.63
N VAL A 78 7.94 -0.71 -0.17
CA VAL A 78 8.40 0.60 -0.63
C VAL A 78 9.87 0.80 -0.28
N MET A 79 10.26 0.51 0.97
CA MET A 79 11.64 0.69 1.41
C MET A 79 12.61 -0.27 0.72
N LYS A 80 12.13 -1.44 0.32
CA LYS A 80 12.94 -2.41 -0.41
C LYS A 80 13.27 -1.94 -1.83
N TYR A 81 12.30 -1.36 -2.53
CA TYR A 81 12.46 -1.01 -3.94
C TYR A 81 12.83 0.45 -4.20
N TYR A 82 12.48 1.35 -3.29
CA TYR A 82 12.70 2.78 -3.51
C TYR A 82 14.16 3.17 -3.80
N PRO A 83 15.17 2.58 -3.15
CA PRO A 83 16.57 2.98 -3.41
C PRO A 83 16.99 2.86 -4.88
N GLU A 84 16.34 1.99 -5.64
CA GLU A 84 16.64 1.79 -7.07
C GLU A 84 15.80 2.68 -7.98
N MET A 85 14.88 3.46 -7.42
CA MET A 85 13.91 4.24 -8.21
C MET A 85 14.43 5.63 -8.52
N ASP A 86 13.97 6.19 -9.63
CA ASP A 86 14.21 7.57 -10.00
C ASP A 86 13.14 8.51 -9.43
N GLY A 87 11.99 7.98 -9.10
CA GLY A 87 10.91 8.74 -8.48
C GLY A 87 9.86 7.84 -7.88
N ALA A 88 8.96 8.44 -7.09
CA ALA A 88 7.85 7.73 -6.48
C ALA A 88 6.60 8.60 -6.46
N ILE A 89 5.45 7.97 -6.70
CA ILE A 89 4.14 8.60 -6.59
C ILE A 89 3.37 7.85 -5.51
N LEU A 90 3.19 8.49 -4.36
CA LEU A 90 2.57 7.85 -3.20
C LEU A 90 1.06 8.18 -3.20
N CYS A 91 0.31 7.35 -3.91
CA CYS A 91 -1.12 7.57 -4.16
C CYS A 91 -2.03 6.71 -3.26
N ALA A 92 -1.46 5.75 -2.53
CA ALA A 92 -2.23 4.87 -1.66
C ALA A 92 -2.88 5.62 -0.50
N ALA A 93 -4.06 5.14 -0.09
CA ALA A 93 -4.71 5.58 1.13
C ALA A 93 -4.26 4.69 2.28
N VAL A 94 -3.12 5.02 2.88
CA VAL A 94 -2.50 4.24 3.94
C VAL A 94 -3.19 4.54 5.28
N ALA A 95 -3.53 3.50 6.05
CA ALA A 95 -4.08 3.69 7.39
C ALA A 95 -3.02 4.32 8.30
N ASP A 96 -3.41 5.34 9.05
CA ASP A 96 -2.51 6.02 10.00
C ASP A 96 -2.33 5.25 11.29
N PHE A 97 -3.26 4.35 11.61
CA PHE A 97 -3.26 3.56 12.84
C PHE A 97 -3.55 2.09 12.54
N THR A 98 -2.98 1.23 13.36
CA THR A 98 -3.16 -0.22 13.26
C THR A 98 -3.33 -0.81 14.66
N PRO A 99 -4.08 -1.92 14.84
CA PRO A 99 -4.22 -2.52 16.17
C PRO A 99 -2.88 -2.89 16.79
N VAL A 100 -2.73 -2.59 18.08
CA VAL A 100 -1.52 -2.95 18.85
C VAL A 100 -1.36 -4.45 18.89
N VAL A 101 -2.47 -5.17 19.05
CA VAL A 101 -2.48 -6.64 19.08
C VAL A 101 -3.48 -7.14 18.05
N VAL A 102 -3.02 -8.08 17.22
CA VAL A 102 -3.87 -8.77 16.24
C VAL A 102 -4.22 -10.14 16.85
N ALA A 103 -5.52 -10.40 16.98
CA ALA A 103 -5.98 -11.67 17.55
C ALA A 103 -5.80 -12.81 16.55
N ASP A 104 -5.31 -13.97 17.01
CA ASP A 104 -5.13 -15.17 16.19
C ASP A 104 -6.43 -15.83 15.81
N LYS A 105 -7.46 -15.64 16.64
CA LYS A 105 -8.78 -16.24 16.46
C LYS A 105 -9.83 -15.15 16.45
N LYS A 106 -10.97 -15.43 15.80
CA LYS A 106 -12.09 -14.51 15.77
C LYS A 106 -12.48 -14.11 17.20
N ILE A 107 -12.53 -12.79 17.45
CA ILE A 107 -12.90 -12.24 18.74
C ILE A 107 -14.41 -12.45 18.93
N LYS A 108 -14.77 -13.11 20.02
CA LYS A 108 -16.19 -13.32 20.36
C LYS A 108 -16.74 -12.08 21.04
N ARG A 109 -18.00 -11.79 20.77
CA ARG A 109 -18.69 -10.70 21.44
C ARG A 109 -18.81 -10.98 22.94
N GLU A 110 -18.28 -10.07 23.76
CA GLU A 110 -18.37 -10.13 25.23
C GLU A 110 -18.83 -8.77 25.73
N GLY A 111 -19.99 -8.73 26.40
CA GLY A 111 -20.54 -7.48 26.89
C GLY A 111 -21.10 -6.59 25.81
N ASP A 112 -21.22 -5.30 26.11
CA ASP A 112 -21.86 -4.32 25.23
C ASP A 112 -20.89 -3.57 24.32
N ASN A 113 -19.68 -3.33 24.81
CA ASN A 113 -18.67 -2.52 24.10
C ASN A 113 -17.41 -3.32 23.85
N MET A 114 -16.73 -3.01 22.76
CA MET A 114 -15.42 -3.54 22.44
C MET A 114 -14.45 -2.40 22.26
N ILE A 115 -13.30 -2.50 22.91
CA ILE A 115 -12.25 -1.47 22.83
C ILE A 115 -11.07 -2.07 22.09
N ILE A 116 -10.58 -1.34 21.10
CA ILE A 116 -9.40 -1.74 20.34
C ILE A 116 -8.36 -0.64 20.51
N GLU A 117 -7.20 -1.01 21.05
CA GLU A 117 -6.09 -0.07 21.16
C GLU A 117 -5.33 -0.03 19.83
N LEU A 118 -5.10 1.17 19.33
CA LEU A 118 -4.42 1.42 18.06
C LEU A 118 -3.10 2.13 18.30
N LYS A 119 -2.13 1.83 17.46
CA LYS A 119 -0.84 2.53 17.45
C LYS A 119 -0.60 3.14 16.07
N PRO A 120 0.22 4.20 15.96
CA PRO A 120 0.56 4.77 14.65
C PRO A 120 1.28 3.77 13.76
N THR A 121 1.01 3.85 12.46
CA THR A 121 1.77 3.11 11.45
C THR A 121 3.01 3.91 11.06
N GLN A 122 3.92 3.28 10.29
CA GLN A 122 5.07 3.97 9.73
C GLN A 122 4.61 4.97 8.68
N ASP A 123 5.17 6.18 8.72
CA ASP A 123 4.90 7.21 7.72
C ASP A 123 5.77 6.94 6.48
N ILE A 124 5.16 6.34 5.46
CA ILE A 124 5.87 5.94 4.24
C ILE A 124 6.45 7.16 3.53
N ALA A 125 5.67 8.22 3.37
CA ALA A 125 6.12 9.43 2.68
C ALA A 125 7.29 10.08 3.39
N ALA A 126 7.22 10.21 4.71
CA ALA A 126 8.31 10.78 5.51
C ALA A 126 9.56 9.90 5.44
N SER A 127 9.39 8.56 5.48
CA SER A 127 10.51 7.62 5.41
C SER A 127 11.22 7.68 4.07
N VAL A 128 10.47 7.75 2.97
CA VAL A 128 11.01 7.93 1.62
C VAL A 128 11.75 9.27 1.52
N GLY A 129 11.19 10.33 2.09
CA GLY A 129 11.80 11.65 2.09
C GLY A 129 13.18 11.68 2.76
N LYS A 130 13.38 10.84 3.79
CA LYS A 130 14.66 10.77 4.51
C LYS A 130 15.77 10.11 3.71
N ILE A 131 15.44 9.23 2.77
CA ILE A 131 16.42 8.51 1.95
C ILE A 131 16.41 8.97 0.49
N LYS A 132 15.68 10.04 0.21
CA LYS A 132 15.61 10.61 -1.12
C LYS A 132 16.99 11.11 -1.54
N ARG A 133 17.37 10.78 -2.79
CA ARG A 133 18.59 11.29 -3.39
C ARG A 133 18.37 12.71 -3.89
N ASP A 134 19.46 13.44 -4.09
CA ASP A 134 19.40 14.84 -4.60
C ASP A 134 19.17 14.89 -6.11
N ASP A 135 19.39 13.78 -6.81
CA ASP A 135 19.16 13.70 -8.26
C ASP A 135 17.71 13.21 -8.59
#